data_b5fb1a6df1bc3187ba1f3e778d3f10c4
#
_entry.id   b5fb1a6df1bc3187ba1f3e778d3f10c4
#
_cell.length_a   1.000
_cell.length_b   1.000
_cell.length_c   1.000
_cell.angle_alpha   90.00
_cell.angle_beta   90.00
_cell.angle_gamma   90.00
#
_symmetry.space_group_name_H-M   'P 1'
#
loop_
_entity.id
_entity.type
_entity.pdbx_description
1 polymer ?
#
loop_
_entity_poly.entity_id
_entity_poly.type
_entity_poly.pdbx_seq_one_letter_code
_entity_poly.pdbx_strand_id
1 'polypeptide(L)'
;MSVKEVTLLRKSGNLKEAYKMAIDDLKEDRNNPWAQMSLFWVLRDICQQLCNRNAIDKAKICLKEMSSLLPTMVDDSGAGERAYTNLYKRLQPNADAISKASELSKNDPSNAYVQVKNYIDSANDVDSALHEELGWIIYRYIKAKISNLTSLEIRTLLKDYMYLRNERPSMLHSQILNFALSFSKEHSDFSFYRFFMLWEPENLRYEDLNKGYYNGSEIPSLISRICRQIVNSGEDIDVEMLCEKINLPKTETLDLLREPQFWEIMNLHKEGKMREMFEAFTVYNKRNAVYGASHWHSEVLKIAERHMNGQETWRFIYFFRDWRYENLMDADWKEETDNNGNTYKPLAVKAAKKCYEYLKESHPRDAELVSWLDSLYNVLIERAKKDEWILRQRAIIYTWQQQYDLAINVYKSLLLEMSEKYYVWSELADCIQDSNELKIALLSKALLVERNEDFLGSIHLTLADLLIKEELTSEALCELNIYKKFHENTSRKYQEYIERVDISVIPPNNNKLLY
;
A
#
# COMPACT_ATOMS: atom_id res chain seq x y z
N MET A 1 -29.64 51.15 2.71
CA MET A 1 -29.68 51.33 4.15
C MET A 1 -29.70 49.95 4.76
N SER A 2 -29.81 49.63 5.84
CA SER A 2 -28.65 49.43 6.61
C SER A 2 -28.81 48.15 7.42
N VAL A 3 -28.23 47.09 6.91
CA VAL A 3 -27.93 45.83 7.65
C VAL A 3 -27.52 46.14 9.12
N LYS A 4 -26.84 47.27 9.34
CA LYS A 4 -26.44 47.75 10.68
C LYS A 4 -27.60 48.17 11.54
N GLU A 5 -28.59 48.89 10.99
CA GLU A 5 -29.78 49.37 11.75
C GLU A 5 -30.71 48.22 12.11
N VAL A 6 -30.94 47.28 11.15
CA VAL A 6 -31.68 46.04 11.42
C VAL A 6 -31.00 45.25 12.55
N THR A 7 -29.66 45.15 12.51
CA THR A 7 -28.89 44.44 13.54
C THR A 7 -28.99 45.12 14.91
N LEU A 8 -29.01 46.46 14.98
CA LEU A 8 -29.18 47.22 16.23
C LEU A 8 -30.56 46.99 16.82
N LEU A 9 -31.62 47.12 16.00
CA LEU A 9 -33.01 46.87 16.42
C LEU A 9 -33.20 45.44 16.90
N ARG A 10 -32.60 44.48 16.21
CA ARG A 10 -32.63 43.08 16.62
C ARG A 10 -31.96 42.87 17.98
N LYS A 11 -30.77 43.41 18.19
CA LYS A 11 -30.00 43.28 19.45
C LYS A 11 -30.68 44.03 20.62
N SER A 12 -31.42 45.10 20.36
CA SER A 12 -32.22 45.79 21.39
C SER A 12 -33.53 45.07 21.73
N GLY A 13 -33.85 43.96 21.04
CA GLY A 13 -35.09 43.20 21.25
C GLY A 13 -36.33 43.78 20.53
N ASN A 14 -36.16 44.84 19.74
CA ASN A 14 -37.27 45.43 18.97
C ASN A 14 -37.47 44.68 17.65
N LEU A 15 -37.84 43.37 17.77
CA LEU A 15 -37.94 42.45 16.64
C LEU A 15 -39.02 42.82 15.63
N LYS A 16 -40.08 43.50 16.05
CA LYS A 16 -41.16 43.90 15.14
C LYS A 16 -40.70 44.96 14.15
N GLU A 17 -39.98 45.98 14.62
CA GLU A 17 -39.41 47.01 13.76
C GLU A 17 -38.25 46.48 12.92
N ALA A 18 -37.37 45.65 13.53
CA ALA A 18 -36.31 44.97 12.80
C ALA A 18 -36.84 44.14 11.61
N TYR A 19 -37.95 43.41 11.82
CA TYR A 19 -38.59 42.61 10.77
C TYR A 19 -39.14 43.50 9.66
N LYS A 20 -39.87 44.58 10.03
CA LYS A 20 -40.42 45.50 9.05
C LYS A 20 -39.34 46.14 8.18
N MET A 21 -38.26 46.60 8.80
CA MET A 21 -37.13 47.20 8.09
C MET A 21 -36.41 46.20 7.19
N ALA A 22 -36.16 44.98 7.66
CA ALA A 22 -35.52 43.92 6.86
C ALA A 22 -36.38 43.51 5.64
N ILE A 23 -37.71 43.49 5.78
CA ILE A 23 -38.63 43.25 4.67
C ILE A 23 -38.62 44.40 3.67
N ASP A 24 -38.56 45.64 4.13
CA ASP A 24 -38.52 46.80 3.25
C ASP A 24 -37.21 46.87 2.48
N ASP A 25 -36.04 46.56 3.12
CA ASP A 25 -34.76 46.40 2.42
C ASP A 25 -34.81 45.29 1.34
N LEU A 26 -35.47 44.18 1.63
CA LEU A 26 -35.60 43.08 0.69
C LEU A 26 -36.58 43.37 -0.47
N LYS A 27 -37.55 44.27 -0.28
CA LYS A 27 -38.43 44.74 -1.37
C LYS A 27 -37.70 45.61 -2.37
N GLU A 28 -36.70 46.40 -1.92
CA GLU A 28 -35.88 47.25 -2.77
C GLU A 28 -34.97 46.37 -3.67
N ASP A 29 -34.37 45.31 -3.11
CA ASP A 29 -33.56 44.33 -3.87
C ASP A 29 -33.73 42.91 -3.29
N ARG A 30 -34.56 42.10 -3.96
CA ARG A 30 -34.89 40.74 -3.53
C ARG A 30 -33.69 39.76 -3.58
N ASN A 31 -32.72 40.06 -4.41
CA ASN A 31 -31.55 39.17 -4.62
C ASN A 31 -30.34 39.60 -3.79
N ASN A 32 -30.46 40.63 -2.96
CA ASN A 32 -29.37 41.11 -2.12
C ASN A 32 -29.04 40.11 -1.00
N PRO A 33 -27.90 39.42 -1.03
CA PRO A 33 -27.57 38.35 -0.07
C PRO A 33 -27.45 38.90 1.38
N TRP A 34 -27.06 40.15 1.55
CA TRP A 34 -26.93 40.80 2.86
C TRP A 34 -28.29 41.19 3.47
N ALA A 35 -29.24 41.63 2.63
CA ALA A 35 -30.60 41.88 3.07
C ALA A 35 -31.29 40.56 3.48
N GLN A 36 -31.08 39.51 2.72
CA GLN A 36 -31.56 38.16 3.04
C GLN A 36 -30.95 37.65 4.36
N MET A 37 -29.65 37.81 4.57
CA MET A 37 -28.98 37.47 5.83
C MET A 37 -29.58 38.28 7.03
N SER A 38 -29.84 39.56 6.84
CA SER A 38 -30.45 40.40 7.90
C SER A 38 -31.83 39.89 8.29
N LEU A 39 -32.70 39.60 7.31
CA LEU A 39 -34.01 39.03 7.54
C LEU A 39 -33.93 37.65 8.21
N PHE A 40 -33.03 36.80 7.76
CA PHE A 40 -32.81 35.49 8.36
C PHE A 40 -32.54 35.58 9.87
N TRP A 41 -31.62 36.43 10.28
CA TRP A 41 -31.29 36.61 11.70
C TRP A 41 -32.42 37.19 12.54
N VAL A 42 -33.26 38.09 11.96
CA VAL A 42 -34.48 38.60 12.62
C VAL A 42 -35.50 37.48 12.79
N LEU A 43 -35.73 36.68 11.74
CA LEU A 43 -36.62 35.52 11.79
C LEU A 43 -36.15 34.47 12.79
N ARG A 44 -34.85 34.28 12.91
CA ARG A 44 -34.25 33.38 13.91
C ARG A 44 -34.62 33.81 15.33
N ASP A 45 -34.48 35.10 15.65
CA ASP A 45 -34.80 35.61 16.98
C ASP A 45 -36.31 35.59 17.25
N ILE A 46 -37.15 35.89 16.26
CA ILE A 46 -38.61 35.73 16.35
C ILE A 46 -38.99 34.28 16.58
N CYS A 47 -38.47 33.36 15.79
CA CYS A 47 -38.71 31.94 15.94
C CYS A 47 -38.32 31.44 17.32
N GLN A 48 -37.15 31.84 17.83
CA GLN A 48 -36.70 31.53 19.18
C GLN A 48 -37.67 32.03 20.27
N GLN A 49 -38.20 33.25 20.14
CA GLN A 49 -39.21 33.78 21.06
C GLN A 49 -40.53 33.02 21.00
N LEU A 50 -40.97 32.64 19.79
CA LEU A 50 -42.19 31.85 19.59
C LEU A 50 -42.04 30.44 20.20
N CYS A 51 -40.89 29.81 20.04
CA CYS A 51 -40.57 28.55 20.71
C CYS A 51 -40.64 28.68 22.24
N ASN A 52 -40.03 29.75 22.80
CA ASN A 52 -40.06 29.98 24.23
C ASN A 52 -41.48 30.22 24.78
N ARG A 53 -42.41 30.72 23.95
CA ARG A 53 -43.83 30.92 24.27
C ARG A 53 -44.73 29.76 23.91
N ASN A 54 -44.14 28.63 23.48
CA ASN A 54 -44.82 27.42 23.01
C ASN A 54 -45.81 27.67 21.83
N ALA A 55 -45.54 28.71 21.02
CA ALA A 55 -46.33 29.04 19.84
C ALA A 55 -45.82 28.31 18.59
N ILE A 56 -45.87 26.96 18.61
CA ILE A 56 -45.21 26.06 17.68
C ILE A 56 -45.59 26.30 16.22
N ASP A 57 -46.90 26.47 15.91
CA ASP A 57 -47.35 26.67 14.52
C ASP A 57 -46.80 27.95 13.90
N LYS A 58 -46.72 29.02 14.68
CA LYS A 58 -46.13 30.28 14.22
C LYS A 58 -44.61 30.18 14.06
N ALA A 59 -43.94 29.43 14.95
CA ALA A 59 -42.52 29.19 14.85
C ALA A 59 -42.17 28.36 13.59
N LYS A 60 -43.00 27.38 13.22
CA LYS A 60 -42.85 26.61 11.97
C LYS A 60 -42.95 27.47 10.71
N ILE A 61 -43.84 28.51 10.72
CA ILE A 61 -43.93 29.46 9.61
C ILE A 61 -42.62 30.25 9.46
N CYS A 62 -42.09 30.80 10.57
CA CYS A 62 -40.80 31.48 10.54
C CYS A 62 -39.66 30.57 10.08
N LEU A 63 -39.67 29.32 10.51
CA LEU A 63 -38.65 28.33 10.09
C LEU A 63 -38.69 28.05 8.58
N LYS A 64 -39.91 27.94 8.00
CA LYS A 64 -40.10 27.78 6.56
C LYS A 64 -39.58 28.98 5.77
N GLU A 65 -39.82 30.20 6.28
CA GLU A 65 -39.27 31.40 5.65
C GLU A 65 -37.75 31.45 5.76
N MET A 66 -37.16 31.10 6.91
CA MET A 66 -35.71 30.97 7.07
C MET A 66 -35.11 29.99 6.09
N SER A 67 -35.74 28.82 5.84
CA SER A 67 -35.22 27.80 4.91
C SER A 67 -35.12 28.30 3.47
N SER A 68 -36.02 29.21 3.07
CA SER A 68 -35.99 29.80 1.72
C SER A 68 -34.87 30.83 1.53
N LEU A 69 -34.34 31.39 2.61
CA LEU A 69 -33.25 32.38 2.57
C LEU A 69 -31.86 31.74 2.62
N LEU A 70 -31.70 30.55 3.22
CA LEU A 70 -30.44 29.86 3.42
C LEU A 70 -29.59 29.69 2.15
N PRO A 71 -30.15 29.27 0.99
CA PRO A 71 -29.34 28.99 -0.20
C PRO A 71 -28.73 30.24 -0.84
N THR A 72 -29.27 31.43 -0.55
CA THR A 72 -28.95 32.68 -1.26
C THR A 72 -28.39 33.78 -0.36
N MET A 73 -28.46 33.65 0.95
CA MET A 73 -27.87 34.59 1.89
C MET A 73 -26.36 34.42 2.06
N VAL A 74 -25.68 35.41 2.60
CA VAL A 74 -24.27 35.30 3.00
C VAL A 74 -24.15 34.48 4.28
N ASP A 75 -23.48 33.35 4.24
CA ASP A 75 -23.20 32.50 5.41
C ASP A 75 -21.83 31.84 5.37
N ASP A 76 -20.75 32.61 5.17
CA ASP A 76 -19.37 32.14 5.02
C ASP A 76 -18.91 31.27 6.20
N SER A 77 -19.50 31.44 7.37
CA SER A 77 -19.17 30.71 8.60
C SER A 77 -20.06 29.49 8.86
N GLY A 78 -21.11 29.27 8.08
CA GLY A 78 -22.15 28.27 8.34
C GLY A 78 -22.94 28.52 9.63
N ALA A 79 -22.92 29.74 10.15
CA ALA A 79 -23.63 30.09 11.39
C ALA A 79 -25.14 30.09 11.21
N GLY A 80 -25.63 30.54 10.04
CA GLY A 80 -27.03 30.52 9.68
C GLY A 80 -27.58 29.11 9.58
N GLU A 81 -26.87 28.24 8.89
CA GLU A 81 -27.23 26.82 8.77
C GLU A 81 -27.33 26.16 10.16
N ARG A 82 -26.34 26.39 11.02
CA ARG A 82 -26.37 25.87 12.41
C ARG A 82 -27.55 26.43 13.22
N ALA A 83 -27.85 27.73 13.09
CA ALA A 83 -28.97 28.35 13.78
C ALA A 83 -30.31 27.78 13.32
N TYR A 84 -30.48 27.61 12.02
CA TYR A 84 -31.66 26.97 11.44
C TYR A 84 -31.83 25.53 11.96
N THR A 85 -30.78 24.71 11.86
CA THR A 85 -30.81 23.33 12.32
C THR A 85 -31.21 23.20 13.80
N ASN A 86 -30.68 24.06 14.66
CA ASN A 86 -31.05 24.07 16.09
C ASN A 86 -32.52 24.39 16.34
N LEU A 87 -33.10 25.36 15.61
CA LEU A 87 -34.50 25.67 15.72
C LEU A 87 -35.39 24.60 15.11
N TYR A 88 -34.96 24.01 13.98
CA TYR A 88 -35.66 22.91 13.36
C TYR A 88 -35.78 21.72 14.32
N LYS A 89 -34.65 21.30 14.91
CA LYS A 89 -34.61 20.23 15.93
C LYS A 89 -35.60 20.51 17.08
N ARG A 90 -35.58 21.74 17.58
CA ARG A 90 -36.43 22.15 18.72
C ARG A 90 -37.93 22.10 18.43
N LEU A 91 -38.33 22.23 17.17
CA LEU A 91 -39.74 22.21 16.74
C LEU A 91 -40.25 20.80 16.39
N GLN A 92 -39.41 19.80 16.48
CA GLN A 92 -39.80 18.41 16.20
C GLN A 92 -40.64 17.83 17.34
N PRO A 93 -41.55 16.91 17.06
CA PRO A 93 -42.19 16.09 18.07
C PRO A 93 -41.14 15.40 18.96
N ASN A 94 -41.41 15.32 20.25
CA ASN A 94 -40.54 14.71 21.25
C ASN A 94 -39.18 15.40 21.52
N ALA A 95 -38.89 16.53 20.86
CA ALA A 95 -37.62 17.25 21.01
C ALA A 95 -37.33 17.63 22.47
N ASP A 96 -38.35 18.08 23.21
CA ASP A 96 -38.21 18.48 24.63
C ASP A 96 -37.84 17.27 25.51
N ALA A 97 -38.48 16.12 25.29
CA ALA A 97 -38.19 14.90 26.04
C ALA A 97 -36.78 14.38 25.76
N ILE A 98 -36.39 14.33 24.47
CA ILE A 98 -35.06 13.87 24.06
C ILE A 98 -33.97 14.83 24.54
N SER A 99 -34.17 16.15 24.47
CA SER A 99 -33.24 17.16 24.97
C SER A 99 -33.02 17.06 26.48
N LYS A 100 -34.09 16.86 27.26
CA LYS A 100 -33.98 16.65 28.72
C LYS A 100 -33.25 15.38 29.06
N ALA A 101 -33.51 14.27 28.34
CA ALA A 101 -32.78 13.03 28.51
C ALA A 101 -31.32 13.15 28.09
N SER A 102 -31.02 13.93 27.05
CA SER A 102 -29.64 14.21 26.63
C SER A 102 -28.85 14.95 27.71
N GLU A 103 -29.43 15.95 28.35
CA GLU A 103 -28.80 16.62 29.49
C GLU A 103 -28.64 15.69 30.70
N LEU A 104 -29.65 14.91 31.03
CA LEU A 104 -29.61 13.91 32.09
C LEU A 104 -28.50 12.89 31.85
N SER A 105 -28.29 12.50 30.61
CA SER A 105 -27.28 11.48 30.25
C SER A 105 -25.85 11.83 30.60
N LYS A 106 -25.57 13.12 30.85
CA LYS A 106 -24.23 13.57 31.29
C LYS A 106 -23.95 13.13 32.75
N ASN A 107 -24.99 13.01 33.59
CA ASN A 107 -24.85 12.67 35.00
C ASN A 107 -25.43 11.27 35.32
N ASP A 108 -26.53 10.90 34.69
CA ASP A 108 -27.19 9.58 34.85
C ASP A 108 -27.53 8.99 33.48
N PRO A 109 -26.56 8.38 32.81
CA PRO A 109 -26.76 7.76 31.50
C PRO A 109 -27.79 6.62 31.50
N SER A 110 -27.90 5.88 32.62
CA SER A 110 -28.81 4.75 32.75
C SER A 110 -30.29 5.19 32.72
N ASN A 111 -30.61 6.17 33.53
CA ASN A 111 -31.98 6.70 33.60
C ASN A 111 -32.33 7.42 32.28
N ALA A 112 -31.40 8.18 31.73
CA ALA A 112 -31.59 8.85 30.43
C ALA A 112 -31.91 7.85 29.31
N TYR A 113 -31.17 6.74 29.23
CA TYR A 113 -31.41 5.70 28.23
C TYR A 113 -32.80 5.07 28.37
N VAL A 114 -33.22 4.75 29.60
CA VAL A 114 -34.56 4.19 29.86
C VAL A 114 -35.65 5.14 29.40
N GLN A 115 -35.49 6.46 29.64
CA GLN A 115 -36.49 7.46 29.24
C GLN A 115 -36.67 7.58 27.72
N VAL A 116 -35.62 7.34 26.93
CA VAL A 116 -35.67 7.49 25.47
C VAL A 116 -35.72 6.16 24.71
N LYS A 117 -35.70 5.01 25.41
CA LYS A 117 -35.67 3.72 24.77
C LYS A 117 -36.76 3.53 23.71
N ASN A 118 -37.98 3.97 23.98
CA ASN A 118 -39.08 3.90 23.02
C ASN A 118 -38.80 4.68 21.73
N TYR A 119 -38.09 5.81 21.81
CA TYR A 119 -37.71 6.61 20.64
C TYR A 119 -36.57 5.93 19.85
N ILE A 120 -35.68 5.24 20.54
CA ILE A 120 -34.62 4.43 19.90
C ILE A 120 -35.24 3.23 19.18
N ASP A 121 -36.12 2.50 19.84
CA ASP A 121 -36.81 1.31 19.30
C ASP A 121 -37.70 1.67 18.08
N SER A 122 -38.22 2.92 18.01
CA SER A 122 -39.03 3.46 16.90
C SER A 122 -38.31 4.59 16.16
N ALA A 123 -37.02 4.42 15.89
CA ALA A 123 -36.19 5.47 15.29
C ALA A 123 -36.74 6.06 13.97
N ASN A 124 -37.43 5.25 13.17
CA ASN A 124 -38.04 5.68 11.91
C ASN A 124 -39.19 6.68 12.11
N ASP A 125 -39.79 6.75 13.31
CA ASP A 125 -40.86 7.68 13.65
C ASP A 125 -40.33 8.99 14.26
N VAL A 126 -39.00 9.04 14.49
CA VAL A 126 -38.32 10.22 15.06
C VAL A 126 -37.61 10.97 13.96
N ASP A 127 -37.76 12.31 13.94
CA ASP A 127 -37.06 13.13 12.96
C ASP A 127 -35.54 12.93 13.04
N SER A 128 -34.90 12.75 11.90
CA SER A 128 -33.45 12.47 11.80
C SER A 128 -32.60 13.57 12.45
N ALA A 129 -33.10 14.79 12.55
CA ALA A 129 -32.43 15.88 13.26
C ALA A 129 -32.21 15.62 14.76
N LEU A 130 -32.99 14.71 15.38
CA LEU A 130 -32.86 14.32 16.79
C LEU A 130 -32.02 13.01 16.97
N HIS A 131 -31.67 12.33 15.91
CA HIS A 131 -30.94 11.08 15.98
C HIS A 131 -29.58 11.23 16.64
N GLU A 132 -28.88 12.34 16.45
CA GLU A 132 -27.58 12.59 17.06
C GLU A 132 -27.67 12.65 18.59
N GLU A 133 -28.71 13.31 19.15
CA GLU A 133 -28.96 13.35 20.60
C GLU A 133 -29.24 11.98 21.18
N LEU A 134 -30.05 11.17 20.51
CA LEU A 134 -30.30 9.76 20.89
C LEU A 134 -29.02 8.95 20.83
N GLY A 135 -28.22 9.12 19.77
CA GLY A 135 -26.93 8.45 19.62
C GLY A 135 -25.94 8.79 20.74
N TRP A 136 -25.88 10.07 21.17
CA TRP A 136 -25.08 10.47 22.33
C TRP A 136 -25.53 9.81 23.64
N ILE A 137 -26.84 9.61 23.83
CA ILE A 137 -27.40 8.91 25.01
C ILE A 137 -26.96 7.43 24.99
N ILE A 138 -27.07 6.75 23.82
CA ILE A 138 -26.59 5.37 23.65
C ILE A 138 -25.10 5.28 24.00
N TYR A 139 -24.27 6.13 23.41
CA TYR A 139 -22.81 6.13 23.64
C TYR A 139 -22.46 6.27 25.12
N ARG A 140 -23.06 7.26 25.81
CA ARG A 140 -22.83 7.49 27.24
C ARG A 140 -23.32 6.31 28.08
N TYR A 141 -24.45 5.71 27.74
CA TYR A 141 -24.97 4.50 28.41
C TYR A 141 -24.01 3.33 28.28
N ILE A 142 -23.56 3.01 27.07
CA ILE A 142 -22.58 1.95 26.84
C ILE A 142 -21.34 2.20 27.69
N LYS A 143 -20.79 3.43 27.64
CA LYS A 143 -19.55 3.78 28.35
C LYS A 143 -19.67 3.69 29.86
N ALA A 144 -20.83 4.05 30.42
CA ALA A 144 -21.08 3.97 31.86
C ALA A 144 -21.34 2.55 32.36
N LYS A 145 -21.84 1.67 31.50
CA LYS A 145 -22.25 0.30 31.86
C LYS A 145 -21.39 -0.81 31.28
N ILE A 146 -20.30 -0.48 30.64
CA ILE A 146 -19.45 -1.43 29.89
C ILE A 146 -19.10 -2.67 30.73
N SER A 147 -18.81 -2.54 32.01
CA SER A 147 -18.47 -3.65 32.92
C SER A 147 -19.66 -4.55 33.27
N ASN A 148 -20.88 -4.09 33.03
CA ASN A 148 -22.10 -4.79 33.40
C ASN A 148 -22.91 -5.29 32.19
N LEU A 149 -22.57 -4.85 31.00
CA LEU A 149 -23.24 -5.26 29.76
C LEU A 149 -22.54 -6.48 29.17
N THR A 150 -23.35 -7.41 28.69
CA THR A 150 -22.86 -8.54 27.91
C THR A 150 -22.42 -8.09 26.51
N SER A 151 -21.55 -8.89 25.88
CA SER A 151 -21.14 -8.65 24.49
C SER A 151 -22.33 -8.54 23.54
N LEU A 152 -23.38 -9.32 23.75
CA LEU A 152 -24.59 -9.29 22.94
C LEU A 152 -25.37 -7.97 23.10
N GLU A 153 -25.50 -7.47 24.34
CA GLU A 153 -26.15 -6.18 24.59
C GLU A 153 -25.40 -5.01 23.96
N ILE A 154 -24.07 -5.00 24.07
CA ILE A 154 -23.23 -4.00 23.40
C ILE A 154 -23.42 -4.02 21.89
N ARG A 155 -23.43 -5.22 21.27
CA ARG A 155 -23.70 -5.37 19.84
C ARG A 155 -25.07 -4.82 19.44
N THR A 156 -26.08 -5.09 20.25
CA THR A 156 -27.43 -4.57 20.01
C THR A 156 -27.44 -3.05 20.05
N LEU A 157 -26.80 -2.44 21.06
CA LEU A 157 -26.69 -0.99 21.18
C LEU A 157 -25.91 -0.35 20.03
N LEU A 158 -24.83 -0.99 19.56
CA LEU A 158 -24.09 -0.54 18.39
C LEU A 158 -24.94 -0.63 17.11
N LYS A 159 -25.76 -1.67 16.99
CA LYS A 159 -26.70 -1.82 15.88
C LYS A 159 -27.79 -0.74 15.93
N ASP A 160 -28.36 -0.49 17.10
CA ASP A 160 -29.35 0.59 17.29
C ASP A 160 -28.76 1.96 16.92
N TYR A 161 -27.52 2.21 17.31
CA TYR A 161 -26.80 3.42 16.86
C TYR A 161 -26.68 3.50 15.34
N MET A 162 -26.42 2.41 14.63
CA MET A 162 -26.30 2.42 13.16
C MET A 162 -27.60 2.87 12.47
N TYR A 163 -28.77 2.60 13.05
CA TYR A 163 -30.05 3.12 12.55
C TYR A 163 -30.27 4.61 12.81
N LEU A 164 -29.64 5.16 13.86
CA LEU A 164 -29.71 6.57 14.24
C LEU A 164 -28.62 7.40 13.56
N ARG A 165 -27.66 6.77 12.91
CA ARG A 165 -26.56 7.46 12.28
C ARG A 165 -27.04 8.35 11.15
N ASN A 166 -26.64 9.62 11.15
CA ASN A 166 -26.84 10.50 10.02
C ASN A 166 -25.71 10.35 9.00
N GLU A 167 -25.91 10.83 7.79
CA GLU A 167 -24.94 10.75 6.68
C GLU A 167 -23.77 11.74 6.84
N ARG A 168 -23.87 12.71 7.74
CA ARG A 168 -22.86 13.76 7.92
C ARG A 168 -21.79 13.31 8.92
N PRO A 169 -20.52 13.69 8.69
CA PRO A 169 -19.46 13.45 9.66
C PRO A 169 -19.77 14.06 11.02
N SER A 170 -19.57 13.31 12.09
CA SER A 170 -19.76 13.82 13.44
C SER A 170 -18.72 13.27 14.42
N MET A 171 -18.49 14.03 15.50
CA MET A 171 -17.63 13.58 16.60
C MET A 171 -18.15 12.29 17.21
N LEU A 172 -19.45 12.11 17.28
CA LEU A 172 -20.09 10.91 17.83
C LEU A 172 -19.74 9.67 17.01
N HIS A 173 -19.74 9.77 15.68
CA HIS A 173 -19.33 8.68 14.80
C HIS A 173 -17.91 8.21 15.11
N SER A 174 -16.97 9.15 15.24
CA SER A 174 -15.59 8.82 15.60
C SER A 174 -15.47 8.18 16.98
N GLN A 175 -16.28 8.62 17.95
CA GLN A 175 -16.29 8.03 19.30
C GLN A 175 -16.85 6.61 19.30
N ILE A 176 -17.90 6.33 18.54
CA ILE A 176 -18.47 4.98 18.38
C ILE A 176 -17.49 4.05 17.66
N LEU A 177 -16.83 4.52 16.60
CA LEU A 177 -15.80 3.74 15.91
C LEU A 177 -14.63 3.41 16.83
N ASN A 178 -14.13 4.38 17.59
CA ASN A 178 -13.07 4.16 18.58
C ASN A 178 -13.49 3.16 19.67
N PHE A 179 -14.75 3.26 20.13
CA PHE A 179 -15.28 2.31 21.09
C PHE A 179 -15.35 0.89 20.51
N ALA A 180 -15.96 0.73 19.32
CA ALA A 180 -16.05 -0.56 18.65
C ALA A 180 -14.69 -1.18 18.36
N LEU A 181 -13.71 -0.34 18.01
CA LEU A 181 -12.32 -0.74 17.80
C LEU A 181 -11.68 -1.30 19.09
N SER A 182 -11.91 -0.65 20.23
CA SER A 182 -11.41 -1.12 21.53
C SER A 182 -12.14 -2.40 21.97
N PHE A 183 -13.44 -2.42 21.81
CA PHE A 183 -14.29 -3.56 22.15
C PHE A 183 -13.90 -4.83 21.38
N SER A 184 -13.61 -4.71 20.08
CA SER A 184 -13.20 -5.85 19.25
C SER A 184 -11.88 -6.50 19.68
N LYS A 185 -11.00 -5.79 20.39
CA LYS A 185 -9.74 -6.35 20.89
C LYS A 185 -9.94 -7.29 22.06
N GLU A 186 -10.99 -7.07 22.85
CA GLU A 186 -11.31 -7.85 24.05
C GLU A 186 -12.35 -8.96 23.74
N HIS A 187 -13.07 -8.84 22.64
CA HIS A 187 -14.17 -9.72 22.25
C HIS A 187 -13.97 -10.28 20.84
N SER A 188 -13.30 -11.42 20.73
CA SER A 188 -12.97 -12.09 19.46
C SER A 188 -14.20 -12.54 18.66
N ASP A 189 -15.36 -12.65 19.31
CA ASP A 189 -16.65 -12.94 18.70
C ASP A 189 -17.31 -11.73 18.02
N PHE A 190 -16.76 -10.52 18.19
CA PHE A 190 -17.20 -9.30 17.51
C PHE A 190 -16.30 -8.97 16.33
N SER A 191 -16.80 -9.14 15.10
CA SER A 191 -16.08 -8.72 13.89
C SER A 191 -16.15 -7.20 13.72
N PHE A 192 -15.03 -6.54 13.98
CA PHE A 192 -14.92 -5.10 13.71
C PHE A 192 -15.04 -4.80 12.22
N TYR A 193 -14.46 -5.64 11.35
CA TYR A 193 -14.53 -5.49 9.91
C TYR A 193 -15.98 -5.44 9.41
N ARG A 194 -16.80 -6.42 9.79
CA ARG A 194 -18.21 -6.43 9.40
C ARG A 194 -18.99 -5.23 9.93
N PHE A 195 -18.70 -4.79 11.15
CA PHE A 195 -19.31 -3.59 11.71
C PHE A 195 -18.89 -2.35 10.90
N PHE A 196 -17.61 -2.20 10.59
CA PHE A 196 -17.09 -1.07 9.81
C PHE A 196 -17.65 -1.04 8.38
N MET A 197 -17.87 -2.19 7.76
CA MET A 197 -18.46 -2.28 6.42
C MET A 197 -19.91 -1.78 6.33
N LEU A 198 -20.60 -1.61 7.45
CA LEU A 198 -21.90 -0.92 7.53
C LEU A 198 -21.76 0.62 7.58
N TRP A 199 -20.55 1.13 7.71
CA TRP A 199 -20.28 2.56 7.78
C TRP A 199 -20.30 3.18 6.39
N GLU A 200 -20.74 4.46 6.27
CA GLU A 200 -20.66 5.18 5.00
C GLU A 200 -19.46 6.12 5.01
N PRO A 201 -18.76 6.34 3.86
CA PRO A 201 -17.56 7.17 3.81
C PRO A 201 -17.80 8.61 4.25
N GLU A 202 -18.99 9.15 3.99
CA GLU A 202 -19.41 10.50 4.34
C GLU A 202 -19.50 10.74 5.87
N ASN A 203 -19.49 9.65 6.64
CA ASN A 203 -19.50 9.75 8.11
C ASN A 203 -18.11 9.93 8.73
N LEU A 204 -17.04 9.80 7.95
CA LEU A 204 -15.67 10.00 8.42
C LEU A 204 -15.30 11.49 8.33
N ARG A 205 -14.77 12.04 9.42
CA ARG A 205 -14.30 13.41 9.46
C ARG A 205 -12.89 13.53 8.88
N TYR A 206 -12.50 14.74 8.49
CA TYR A 206 -11.13 15.02 8.04
C TYR A 206 -10.09 14.56 9.07
N GLU A 207 -10.32 14.80 10.35
CA GLU A 207 -9.42 14.39 11.44
C GLU A 207 -9.34 12.87 11.61
N ASP A 208 -10.36 12.12 11.20
CA ASP A 208 -10.37 10.67 11.25
C ASP A 208 -9.44 10.04 10.18
N LEU A 209 -9.26 10.74 9.06
CA LEU A 209 -8.42 10.33 7.95
C LEU A 209 -6.95 10.76 8.11
N ASN A 210 -6.69 11.82 8.86
CA ASN A 210 -5.37 12.42 8.98
C ASN A 210 -4.71 12.12 10.33
N LYS A 211 -3.38 12.07 10.33
CA LYS A 211 -2.58 11.92 11.54
C LYS A 211 -2.74 13.13 12.44
N GLY A 212 -2.84 12.90 13.74
CA GLY A 212 -2.87 13.94 14.75
C GLY A 212 -1.53 14.13 15.45
N TYR A 213 -1.43 15.18 16.28
CA TYR A 213 -0.27 15.41 17.13
C TYR A 213 -0.74 15.60 18.57
N TYR A 214 -0.08 14.96 19.52
CA TYR A 214 -0.31 15.12 20.95
C TYR A 214 1.03 15.17 21.69
N ASN A 215 1.25 16.22 22.45
CA ASN A 215 2.50 16.45 23.20
C ASN A 215 3.77 16.33 22.31
N GLY A 216 3.73 16.80 21.07
CA GLY A 216 4.81 16.74 20.10
C GLY A 216 5.03 15.36 19.44
N SER A 217 4.22 14.37 19.79
CA SER A 217 4.26 13.04 19.18
C SER A 217 3.14 12.88 18.16
N GLU A 218 3.45 12.25 17.03
CA GLU A 218 2.48 11.91 16.01
C GLU A 218 1.56 10.79 16.49
N ILE A 219 0.25 10.98 16.32
CA ILE A 219 -0.77 9.98 16.65
C ILE A 219 -1.33 9.44 15.33
N PRO A 220 -1.36 8.08 15.14
CA PRO A 220 -1.99 7.50 13.97
C PRO A 220 -3.45 7.94 13.82
N SER A 221 -3.88 8.20 12.59
CA SER A 221 -5.27 8.54 12.28
C SER A 221 -6.22 7.43 12.74
N LEU A 222 -7.50 7.74 12.90
CA LEU A 222 -8.51 6.72 13.23
C LEU A 222 -8.54 5.65 12.15
N ILE A 223 -8.49 6.02 10.86
CA ILE A 223 -8.51 5.07 9.76
C ILE A 223 -7.28 4.14 9.76
N SER A 224 -6.10 4.64 10.10
CA SER A 224 -4.89 3.79 10.25
C SER A 224 -5.09 2.74 11.34
N ARG A 225 -5.68 3.12 12.49
CA ARG A 225 -5.98 2.18 13.58
C ARG A 225 -7.06 1.16 13.20
N ILE A 226 -8.06 1.58 12.43
CA ILE A 226 -9.10 0.72 11.87
C ILE A 226 -8.48 -0.32 10.93
N CYS A 227 -7.69 0.10 9.95
CA CYS A 227 -7.02 -0.81 9.01
C CYS A 227 -6.11 -1.81 9.75
N ARG A 228 -5.37 -1.36 10.76
CA ARG A 228 -4.54 -2.24 11.60
C ARG A 228 -5.38 -3.30 12.32
N GLN A 229 -6.53 -2.92 12.88
CA GLN A 229 -7.41 -3.88 13.56
C GLN A 229 -8.02 -4.88 12.57
N ILE A 230 -8.43 -4.43 11.41
CA ILE A 230 -8.97 -5.29 10.34
C ILE A 230 -7.92 -6.33 9.91
N VAL A 231 -6.68 -5.92 9.68
CA VAL A 231 -5.57 -6.83 9.34
C VAL A 231 -5.31 -7.83 10.45
N ASN A 232 -5.24 -7.36 11.71
CA ASN A 232 -4.93 -8.20 12.88
C ASN A 232 -6.06 -9.19 13.22
N SER A 233 -7.30 -8.95 12.78
CA SER A 233 -8.42 -9.88 13.00
C SER A 233 -8.25 -11.20 12.25
N GLY A 234 -7.42 -11.24 11.20
CA GLY A 234 -7.22 -12.43 10.36
C GLY A 234 -8.41 -12.78 9.47
N GLU A 235 -9.46 -11.94 9.44
CA GLU A 235 -10.60 -12.14 8.56
C GLU A 235 -10.22 -11.99 7.08
N ASP A 236 -10.98 -12.63 6.20
CA ASP A 236 -10.85 -12.43 4.75
C ASP A 236 -11.42 -11.05 4.38
N ILE A 237 -10.58 -10.21 3.80
CA ILE A 237 -10.88 -8.80 3.54
C ILE A 237 -11.16 -8.60 2.05
N ASP A 238 -12.34 -8.12 1.72
CA ASP A 238 -12.61 -7.55 0.40
C ASP A 238 -11.97 -6.16 0.32
N VAL A 239 -10.77 -6.12 -0.26
CA VAL A 239 -9.96 -4.89 -0.33
C VAL A 239 -10.60 -3.86 -1.25
N GLU A 240 -11.22 -4.26 -2.35
CA GLU A 240 -11.87 -3.33 -3.28
C GLU A 240 -13.04 -2.62 -2.58
N MET A 241 -13.91 -3.39 -1.92
CA MET A 241 -15.02 -2.83 -1.15
C MET A 241 -14.54 -1.96 0.01
N LEU A 242 -13.43 -2.33 0.66
CA LEU A 242 -12.85 -1.52 1.74
C LEU A 242 -12.29 -0.19 1.21
N CYS A 243 -11.66 -0.17 0.03
CA CYS A 243 -11.20 1.06 -0.62
C CYS A 243 -12.36 2.02 -0.90
N GLU A 244 -13.47 1.51 -1.42
CA GLU A 244 -14.69 2.31 -1.64
C GLU A 244 -15.23 2.88 -0.32
N LYS A 245 -15.25 2.07 0.75
CA LYS A 245 -15.73 2.50 2.08
C LYS A 245 -14.86 3.56 2.74
N ILE A 246 -13.56 3.52 2.54
CA ILE A 246 -12.64 4.50 3.14
C ILE A 246 -12.65 5.82 2.38
N ASN A 247 -13.04 5.80 1.10
CA ASN A 247 -13.02 6.96 0.21
C ASN A 247 -11.65 7.65 0.13
N LEU A 248 -10.59 6.84 0.08
CA LEU A 248 -9.21 7.26 -0.17
C LEU A 248 -8.71 6.66 -1.47
N PRO A 249 -7.67 7.22 -2.11
CA PRO A 249 -7.00 6.58 -3.23
C PRO A 249 -6.62 5.14 -2.89
N LYS A 250 -6.80 4.23 -3.86
CA LYS A 250 -6.52 2.80 -3.65
C LYS A 250 -5.10 2.55 -3.11
N THR A 251 -4.11 3.27 -3.63
CA THR A 251 -2.71 3.16 -3.18
C THR A 251 -2.54 3.50 -1.70
N GLU A 252 -3.19 4.57 -1.23
CA GLU A 252 -3.15 4.98 0.17
C GLU A 252 -3.85 3.97 1.08
N THR A 253 -5.01 3.45 0.66
CA THR A 253 -5.72 2.41 1.40
C THR A 253 -4.89 1.13 1.52
N LEU A 254 -4.26 0.72 0.40
CA LEU A 254 -3.35 -0.43 0.41
C LEU A 254 -2.16 -0.21 1.34
N ASP A 255 -1.61 0.98 1.38
CA ASP A 255 -0.51 1.30 2.30
C ASP A 255 -0.96 1.21 3.77
N LEU A 256 -2.15 1.70 4.11
CA LEU A 256 -2.71 1.56 5.45
C LEU A 256 -2.92 0.09 5.89
N LEU A 257 -3.23 -0.81 4.94
CA LEU A 257 -3.38 -2.24 5.21
C LEU A 257 -2.03 -2.98 5.26
N ARG A 258 -1.04 -2.55 4.49
CA ARG A 258 0.26 -3.20 4.35
C ARG A 258 1.25 -2.79 5.44
N GLU A 259 1.20 -1.54 5.89
CA GLU A 259 2.08 -1.03 6.96
C GLU A 259 2.08 -1.93 8.22
N PRO A 260 0.94 -2.34 8.79
CA PRO A 260 0.93 -3.22 9.95
C PRO A 260 1.61 -4.57 9.70
N GLN A 261 1.43 -5.16 8.51
CA GLN A 261 2.03 -6.44 8.13
C GLN A 261 3.56 -6.30 7.94
N PHE A 262 4.02 -5.17 7.39
CA PHE A 262 5.45 -4.85 7.32
C PHE A 262 6.07 -4.81 8.72
N TRP A 263 5.44 -4.11 9.67
CA TRP A 263 5.94 -4.01 11.05
C TRP A 263 5.89 -5.34 11.79
N GLU A 264 4.92 -6.20 11.51
CA GLU A 264 4.87 -7.57 12.03
C GLU A 264 6.11 -8.36 11.58
N ILE A 265 6.40 -8.37 10.27
CA ILE A 265 7.60 -9.01 9.69
C ILE A 265 8.87 -8.46 10.34
N MET A 266 8.99 -7.14 10.49
CA MET A 266 10.15 -6.48 11.10
C MET A 266 10.31 -6.83 12.58
N ASN A 267 9.22 -6.96 13.32
CA ASN A 267 9.28 -7.33 14.74
C ASN A 267 9.72 -8.80 14.90
N LEU A 268 9.19 -9.71 14.07
CA LEU A 268 9.62 -11.11 14.05
C LEU A 268 11.13 -11.24 13.76
N HIS A 269 11.64 -10.42 12.83
CA HIS A 269 13.07 -10.34 12.57
C HIS A 269 13.87 -9.88 13.79
N LYS A 270 13.45 -8.78 14.44
CA LYS A 270 14.12 -8.25 15.65
C LYS A 270 14.12 -9.23 16.82
N GLU A 271 13.08 -10.03 16.94
CA GLU A 271 12.96 -11.09 17.95
C GLU A 271 13.73 -12.36 17.58
N GLY A 272 14.37 -12.42 16.41
CA GLY A 272 15.10 -13.60 15.94
C GLY A 272 14.21 -14.78 15.51
N LYS A 273 12.91 -14.57 15.35
CA LYS A 273 11.92 -15.56 14.96
C LYS A 273 11.90 -15.75 13.42
N MET A 274 13.01 -16.27 12.89
CA MET A 274 13.21 -16.33 11.43
C MET A 274 12.18 -17.23 10.72
N ARG A 275 11.76 -18.33 11.35
CA ARG A 275 10.76 -19.23 10.76
C ARG A 275 9.41 -18.53 10.61
N GLU A 276 8.94 -17.92 11.68
CA GLU A 276 7.67 -17.16 11.71
C GLU A 276 7.71 -15.97 10.74
N MET A 277 8.87 -15.32 10.60
CA MET A 277 9.08 -14.25 9.62
C MET A 277 8.88 -14.76 8.19
N PHE A 278 9.44 -15.91 7.83
CA PHE A 278 9.25 -16.50 6.49
C PHE A 278 7.78 -16.93 6.25
N GLU A 279 7.11 -17.44 7.27
CA GLU A 279 5.67 -17.72 7.20
C GLU A 279 4.87 -16.43 6.99
N ALA A 280 5.21 -15.35 7.67
CA ALA A 280 4.58 -14.03 7.51
C ALA A 280 4.75 -13.46 6.08
N PHE A 281 5.90 -13.63 5.43
CA PHE A 281 6.07 -13.27 4.02
C PHE A 281 5.12 -14.05 3.10
N THR A 282 4.91 -15.32 3.35
CA THR A 282 3.99 -16.15 2.56
C THR A 282 2.55 -15.69 2.73
N VAL A 283 2.13 -15.41 3.97
CA VAL A 283 0.80 -14.87 4.29
C VAL A 283 0.62 -13.49 3.65
N TYR A 284 1.66 -12.65 3.72
CA TYR A 284 1.65 -11.33 3.10
C TYR A 284 1.38 -11.42 1.59
N ASN A 285 2.12 -12.25 0.86
CA ASN A 285 1.94 -12.41 -0.59
C ASN A 285 0.54 -12.89 -0.94
N LYS A 286 0.05 -13.91 -0.25
CA LYS A 286 -1.30 -14.45 -0.47
C LYS A 286 -2.38 -13.37 -0.36
N ARG A 287 -2.21 -12.41 0.55
CA ARG A 287 -3.18 -11.33 0.78
C ARG A 287 -3.02 -10.14 -0.17
N ASN A 288 -1.80 -9.85 -0.61
CA ASN A 288 -1.47 -8.54 -1.17
C ASN A 288 -1.04 -8.54 -2.64
N ALA A 289 -0.56 -9.65 -3.18
CA ALA A 289 0.07 -9.69 -4.51
C ALA A 289 -0.88 -9.32 -5.67
N VAL A 290 -2.18 -9.48 -5.50
CA VAL A 290 -3.19 -9.23 -6.55
C VAL A 290 -3.63 -7.76 -6.63
N TYR A 291 -3.33 -6.93 -5.63
CA TYR A 291 -3.89 -5.57 -5.51
C TYR A 291 -3.02 -4.46 -6.10
N GLY A 292 -1.85 -4.78 -6.61
CA GLY A 292 -0.95 -3.82 -7.26
C GLY A 292 0.06 -3.15 -6.33
N ALA A 293 0.77 -2.17 -6.87
CA ALA A 293 1.89 -1.49 -6.23
C ALA A 293 1.47 -0.58 -5.07
N SER A 294 2.31 -0.44 -4.06
CA SER A 294 2.26 0.60 -3.04
C SER A 294 3.61 0.72 -2.32
N HIS A 295 3.82 1.81 -1.59
CA HIS A 295 5.07 2.04 -0.87
C HIS A 295 5.45 0.88 0.07
N TRP A 296 4.55 0.47 0.96
CA TRP A 296 4.82 -0.62 1.89
C TRP A 296 4.98 -1.98 1.21
N HIS A 297 4.42 -2.16 0.01
CA HIS A 297 4.64 -3.37 -0.78
C HIS A 297 6.10 -3.45 -1.23
N SER A 298 6.67 -2.36 -1.72
CA SER A 298 8.09 -2.26 -2.05
C SER A 298 9.00 -2.42 -0.82
N GLU A 299 8.62 -1.84 0.33
CA GLU A 299 9.38 -2.00 1.57
C GLU A 299 9.43 -3.47 2.04
N VAL A 300 8.34 -4.24 1.90
CA VAL A 300 8.34 -5.68 2.18
C VAL A 300 9.29 -6.43 1.25
N LEU A 301 9.33 -6.08 -0.05
CA LEU A 301 10.28 -6.66 -1.00
C LEU A 301 11.73 -6.33 -0.61
N LYS A 302 12.02 -5.10 -0.17
CA LYS A 302 13.37 -4.70 0.30
C LYS A 302 13.83 -5.54 1.49
N ILE A 303 12.92 -5.85 2.43
CA ILE A 303 13.26 -6.73 3.57
C ILE A 303 13.50 -8.17 3.09
N ALA A 304 12.64 -8.70 2.24
CA ALA A 304 12.80 -10.05 1.71
C ALA A 304 14.13 -10.19 0.94
N GLU A 305 14.47 -9.19 0.10
CA GLU A 305 15.73 -9.15 -0.63
C GLU A 305 16.93 -9.14 0.33
N ARG A 306 16.84 -8.41 1.44
CA ARG A 306 17.93 -8.31 2.43
C ARG A 306 18.10 -9.56 3.27
N HIS A 307 17.04 -10.26 3.63
CA HIS A 307 17.08 -11.32 4.64
C HIS A 307 17.01 -12.75 4.07
N MET A 308 16.51 -12.94 2.86
CA MET A 308 16.49 -14.26 2.20
C MET A 308 17.79 -14.48 1.42
N ASN A 309 18.92 -14.68 2.09
CA ASN A 309 20.25 -14.83 1.51
C ASN A 309 20.86 -16.23 1.81
N GLY A 310 21.93 -16.57 1.14
CA GLY A 310 22.66 -17.81 1.34
C GLY A 310 21.76 -19.02 1.13
N GLN A 311 21.63 -19.88 2.14
CA GLN A 311 20.79 -21.08 2.07
C GLN A 311 19.29 -20.78 1.88
N GLU A 312 18.84 -19.56 2.18
CA GLU A 312 17.43 -19.14 2.06
C GLU A 312 17.13 -18.40 0.74
N THR A 313 18.10 -18.27 -0.16
CA THR A 313 17.91 -17.56 -1.45
C THR A 313 16.82 -18.21 -2.32
N TRP A 314 16.62 -19.53 -2.20
CA TRP A 314 15.53 -20.22 -2.87
C TRP A 314 14.15 -19.69 -2.46
N ARG A 315 13.99 -19.27 -1.19
CA ARG A 315 12.72 -18.67 -0.73
C ARG A 315 12.45 -17.34 -1.41
N PHE A 316 13.53 -16.59 -1.70
CA PHE A 316 13.38 -15.28 -2.33
C PHE A 316 12.81 -15.37 -3.74
N ILE A 317 13.29 -16.30 -4.56
CA ILE A 317 12.80 -16.40 -5.95
C ILE A 317 11.32 -16.78 -6.00
N TYR A 318 10.87 -17.73 -5.16
CA TYR A 318 9.46 -18.06 -5.07
C TYR A 318 8.63 -16.91 -4.48
N PHE A 319 9.14 -16.26 -3.43
CA PHE A 319 8.49 -15.09 -2.85
C PHE A 319 8.33 -13.99 -3.90
N PHE A 320 9.38 -13.62 -4.63
CA PHE A 320 9.36 -12.53 -5.59
C PHE A 320 8.50 -12.85 -6.82
N ARG A 321 8.50 -14.11 -7.28
CA ARG A 321 7.57 -14.57 -8.32
C ARG A 321 6.11 -14.37 -7.89
N ASP A 322 5.76 -14.81 -6.69
CA ASP A 322 4.41 -14.72 -6.15
C ASP A 322 4.03 -13.27 -5.76
N TRP A 323 5.03 -12.43 -5.39
CA TRP A 323 4.91 -11.00 -5.14
C TRP A 323 4.55 -10.22 -6.42
N ARG A 324 4.92 -10.75 -7.59
CA ARG A 324 4.73 -10.23 -8.95
C ARG A 324 5.50 -8.94 -9.22
N TYR A 325 6.47 -9.01 -10.11
CA TYR A 325 7.30 -7.86 -10.49
C TYR A 325 6.50 -6.69 -11.13
N GLU A 326 5.29 -6.93 -11.62
CA GLU A 326 4.34 -5.92 -12.11
C GLU A 326 3.89 -4.96 -10.99
N ASN A 327 4.07 -5.35 -9.74
CA ASN A 327 3.78 -4.53 -8.56
C ASN A 327 4.95 -3.60 -8.17
N LEU A 328 6.06 -3.59 -8.92
CA LEU A 328 7.15 -2.64 -8.70
C LEU A 328 6.67 -1.22 -9.01
N MET A 329 6.92 -0.28 -8.09
CA MET A 329 6.64 1.13 -8.28
C MET A 329 7.67 1.76 -9.23
N ASP A 330 7.35 2.89 -9.84
CA ASP A 330 8.31 3.63 -10.67
C ASP A 330 9.59 4.02 -9.92
N ALA A 331 9.51 4.19 -8.59
CA ALA A 331 10.66 4.44 -7.74
C ALA A 331 11.60 3.22 -7.66
N ASP A 332 11.07 1.99 -7.68
CA ASP A 332 11.84 0.75 -7.55
C ASP A 332 12.75 0.47 -8.77
N TRP A 333 12.49 1.18 -9.88
CA TRP A 333 13.28 1.14 -11.12
C TRP A 333 14.40 2.18 -11.18
N LYS A 334 14.52 3.03 -10.15
CA LYS A 334 15.48 4.12 -10.09
C LYS A 334 16.56 3.84 -9.05
N GLU A 335 17.73 4.41 -9.29
CA GLU A 335 18.80 4.40 -8.30
C GLU A 335 18.39 5.25 -7.09
N GLU A 336 18.65 4.75 -5.88
CA GLU A 336 18.47 5.47 -4.63
C GLU A 336 19.82 6.03 -4.17
N THR A 337 19.85 7.28 -3.75
CA THR A 337 21.02 7.89 -3.13
C THR A 337 20.70 8.15 -1.65
N ASP A 338 21.54 7.65 -0.75
CA ASP A 338 21.39 7.90 0.69
C ASP A 338 21.87 9.30 1.10
N ASN A 339 21.64 9.66 2.34
CA ASN A 339 22.05 10.95 2.89
C ASN A 339 23.58 11.16 2.92
N ASN A 340 24.37 10.10 2.72
CA ASN A 340 25.82 10.12 2.67
C ASN A 340 26.34 10.22 1.23
N GLY A 341 25.45 10.27 0.22
CA GLY A 341 25.81 10.33 -1.19
C GLY A 341 26.10 8.97 -1.83
N ASN A 342 25.88 7.85 -1.14
CA ASN A 342 26.04 6.53 -1.73
C ASN A 342 24.86 6.20 -2.64
N THR A 343 25.16 5.79 -3.86
CA THR A 343 24.13 5.38 -4.83
C THR A 343 23.96 3.87 -4.83
N TYR A 344 22.72 3.43 -4.69
CA TYR A 344 22.33 2.03 -4.70
C TYR A 344 21.60 1.69 -5.99
N LYS A 345 21.87 0.50 -6.52
CA LYS A 345 21.14 -0.01 -7.68
C LYS A 345 19.63 -0.11 -7.40
N PRO A 346 18.79 0.07 -8.43
CA PRO A 346 17.35 -0.08 -8.33
C PRO A 346 16.94 -1.40 -7.64
N LEU A 347 15.86 -1.37 -6.86
CA LEU A 347 15.33 -2.58 -6.20
C LEU A 347 15.00 -3.68 -7.21
N ALA A 348 14.40 -3.32 -8.35
CA ALA A 348 14.12 -4.24 -9.45
C ALA A 348 15.36 -4.98 -9.94
N VAL A 349 16.48 -4.26 -10.12
CA VAL A 349 17.76 -4.85 -10.56
C VAL A 349 18.36 -5.77 -9.50
N LYS A 350 18.32 -5.36 -8.21
CA LYS A 350 18.81 -6.19 -7.10
C LYS A 350 18.01 -7.50 -6.99
N ALA A 351 16.69 -7.40 -7.05
CA ALA A 351 15.79 -8.56 -6.97
C ALA A 351 16.01 -9.53 -8.14
N ALA A 352 16.06 -9.02 -9.37
CA ALA A 352 16.30 -9.84 -10.56
C ALA A 352 17.68 -10.52 -10.53
N LYS A 353 18.73 -9.78 -10.16
CA LYS A 353 20.08 -10.33 -10.01
C LYS A 353 20.10 -11.47 -9.01
N LYS A 354 19.45 -11.34 -7.87
CA LYS A 354 19.39 -12.37 -6.85
C LYS A 354 18.70 -13.66 -7.34
N CYS A 355 17.62 -13.51 -8.12
CA CYS A 355 16.96 -14.65 -8.76
C CYS A 355 17.87 -15.31 -9.82
N TYR A 356 18.57 -14.51 -10.60
CA TYR A 356 19.53 -14.98 -11.58
C TYR A 356 20.67 -15.80 -10.93
N GLU A 357 21.28 -15.27 -9.86
CA GLU A 357 22.39 -15.98 -9.17
C GLU A 357 21.91 -17.32 -8.57
N TYR A 358 20.70 -17.36 -8.01
CA TYR A 358 20.12 -18.62 -7.54
C TYR A 358 19.98 -19.66 -8.68
N LEU A 359 19.39 -19.27 -9.82
CA LEU A 359 19.20 -20.18 -10.95
C LEU A 359 20.52 -20.57 -11.64
N LYS A 360 21.53 -19.69 -11.59
CA LYS A 360 22.86 -20.00 -12.10
C LYS A 360 23.52 -21.16 -11.35
N GLU A 361 23.34 -21.22 -10.03
CA GLU A 361 23.90 -22.27 -9.17
C GLU A 361 23.04 -23.53 -9.12
N SER A 362 21.75 -23.44 -9.47
CA SER A 362 20.81 -24.54 -9.41
C SER A 362 21.00 -25.54 -10.56
N HIS A 363 21.13 -26.85 -10.25
CA HIS A 363 21.19 -27.89 -11.25
C HIS A 363 20.42 -29.13 -10.78
N PRO A 364 19.43 -29.65 -11.55
CA PRO A 364 18.91 -29.07 -12.80
C PRO A 364 18.14 -27.77 -12.53
N ARG A 365 18.06 -26.87 -13.51
CA ARG A 365 17.28 -25.63 -13.42
C ARG A 365 15.80 -25.91 -13.66
N ASP A 366 14.97 -25.23 -12.87
CA ASP A 366 13.53 -25.24 -13.06
C ASP A 366 13.16 -24.40 -14.30
N ALA A 367 12.59 -25.04 -15.32
CA ALA A 367 12.27 -24.41 -16.60
C ALA A 367 11.19 -23.31 -16.47
N GLU A 368 10.24 -23.45 -15.54
CA GLU A 368 9.21 -22.43 -15.30
C GLU A 368 9.81 -21.17 -14.68
N LEU A 369 10.71 -21.35 -13.70
CA LEU A 369 11.42 -20.23 -13.08
C LEU A 369 12.36 -19.53 -14.08
N VAL A 370 13.01 -20.28 -14.97
CA VAL A 370 13.85 -19.70 -16.04
C VAL A 370 13.00 -18.88 -17.00
N SER A 371 11.84 -19.39 -17.42
CA SER A 371 10.90 -18.66 -18.30
C SER A 371 10.34 -17.40 -17.64
N TRP A 372 9.99 -17.50 -16.35
CA TRP A 372 9.54 -16.33 -15.58
C TRP A 372 10.66 -15.29 -15.44
N LEU A 373 11.90 -15.71 -15.15
CA LEU A 373 13.04 -14.80 -15.05
C LEU A 373 13.31 -14.12 -16.40
N ASP A 374 13.17 -14.85 -17.50
CA ASP A 374 13.30 -14.30 -18.86
C ASP A 374 12.29 -13.17 -19.10
N SER A 375 11.02 -13.36 -18.69
CA SER A 375 9.99 -12.31 -18.78
C SER A 375 10.34 -11.07 -17.95
N LEU A 376 10.88 -11.26 -16.74
CA LEU A 376 11.37 -10.16 -15.90
C LEU A 376 12.52 -9.39 -16.57
N TYR A 377 13.47 -10.10 -17.19
CA TYR A 377 14.59 -9.47 -17.89
C TYR A 377 14.16 -8.70 -19.15
N ASN A 378 13.08 -9.10 -19.82
CA ASN A 378 12.49 -8.29 -20.89
C ASN A 378 12.09 -6.90 -20.37
N VAL A 379 11.37 -6.86 -19.23
CA VAL A 379 10.93 -5.60 -18.62
C VAL A 379 12.13 -4.79 -18.08
N LEU A 380 13.14 -5.47 -17.52
CA LEU A 380 14.37 -4.81 -17.04
C LEU A 380 15.10 -4.06 -18.13
N ILE A 381 15.28 -4.69 -19.31
CA ILE A 381 15.99 -4.08 -20.44
C ILE A 381 15.22 -2.85 -20.98
N GLU A 382 13.89 -2.89 -20.94
CA GLU A 382 13.06 -1.77 -21.40
C GLU A 382 13.06 -0.59 -20.41
N ARG A 383 13.05 -0.86 -19.11
CA ARG A 383 12.86 0.16 -18.06
C ARG A 383 14.15 0.61 -17.37
N ALA A 384 15.08 -0.30 -17.12
CA ALA A 384 16.37 0.03 -16.52
C ALA A 384 17.32 0.57 -17.59
N LYS A 385 18.26 1.44 -17.18
CA LYS A 385 19.35 1.85 -18.08
C LYS A 385 20.02 0.60 -18.64
N LYS A 386 20.42 0.64 -19.93
CA LYS A 386 21.18 -0.41 -20.58
C LYS A 386 22.48 -0.66 -19.78
N ASP A 387 22.45 -1.65 -18.92
CA ASP A 387 23.61 -2.13 -18.15
C ASP A 387 24.13 -3.37 -18.87
N GLU A 388 25.39 -3.36 -19.26
CA GLU A 388 26.05 -4.46 -19.96
C GLU A 388 25.92 -5.80 -19.19
N TRP A 389 25.92 -5.72 -17.85
CA TRP A 389 25.73 -6.90 -17.00
C TRP A 389 24.31 -7.49 -17.11
N ILE A 390 23.29 -6.65 -17.24
CA ILE A 390 21.90 -7.09 -17.45
C ILE A 390 21.79 -7.77 -18.83
N LEU A 391 22.38 -7.18 -19.86
CA LEU A 391 22.40 -7.76 -21.20
C LEU A 391 23.14 -9.10 -21.23
N ARG A 392 24.30 -9.19 -20.56
CA ARG A 392 25.05 -10.45 -20.43
C ARG A 392 24.22 -11.52 -19.71
N GLN A 393 23.62 -11.20 -18.58
CA GLN A 393 22.75 -12.13 -17.84
C GLN A 393 21.58 -12.61 -18.72
N ARG A 394 21.03 -11.71 -19.52
CA ARG A 394 20.00 -12.06 -20.51
C ARG A 394 20.49 -13.07 -21.53
N ALA A 395 21.66 -12.87 -22.09
CA ALA A 395 22.24 -13.81 -23.05
C ALA A 395 22.44 -15.21 -22.42
N ILE A 396 22.88 -15.27 -21.17
CA ILE A 396 23.03 -16.53 -20.42
C ILE A 396 21.66 -17.19 -20.19
N ILE A 397 20.61 -16.43 -19.88
CA ILE A 397 19.24 -16.97 -19.74
C ILE A 397 18.77 -17.59 -21.07
N TYR A 398 19.00 -16.94 -22.20
CA TYR A 398 18.73 -17.51 -23.52
C TYR A 398 19.48 -18.82 -23.76
N THR A 399 20.74 -18.92 -23.33
CA THR A 399 21.53 -20.16 -23.41
C THR A 399 20.90 -21.27 -22.56
N TRP A 400 20.41 -20.97 -21.37
CA TRP A 400 19.69 -21.94 -20.52
C TRP A 400 18.41 -22.46 -21.17
N GLN A 401 17.74 -21.62 -21.98
CA GLN A 401 16.54 -21.97 -22.75
C GLN A 401 16.87 -22.60 -24.12
N GLN A 402 18.16 -22.79 -24.46
CA GLN A 402 18.61 -23.24 -25.77
C GLN A 402 18.22 -22.31 -26.93
N GLN A 403 17.97 -21.05 -26.65
CA GLN A 403 17.69 -20.01 -27.65
C GLN A 403 19.00 -19.38 -28.15
N TYR A 404 19.86 -20.20 -28.74
CA TYR A 404 21.24 -19.84 -29.07
C TYR A 404 21.33 -18.64 -30.03
N ASP A 405 20.46 -18.53 -31.04
CA ASP A 405 20.47 -17.41 -31.97
C ASP A 405 20.24 -16.07 -31.29
N LEU A 406 19.33 -16.03 -30.29
CA LEU A 406 19.08 -14.83 -29.50
C LEU A 406 20.28 -14.50 -28.61
N ALA A 407 20.87 -15.51 -27.97
CA ALA A 407 22.07 -15.33 -27.16
C ALA A 407 23.24 -14.77 -28.00
N ILE A 408 23.52 -15.36 -29.17
CA ILE A 408 24.55 -14.91 -30.11
C ILE A 408 24.36 -13.45 -30.50
N ASN A 409 23.14 -13.03 -30.81
CA ASN A 409 22.86 -11.64 -31.19
C ASN A 409 23.18 -10.67 -30.05
N VAL A 410 22.84 -11.04 -28.80
CA VAL A 410 23.16 -10.21 -27.63
C VAL A 410 24.68 -10.17 -27.40
N TYR A 411 25.38 -11.32 -27.47
CA TYR A 411 26.84 -11.35 -27.31
C TYR A 411 27.57 -10.55 -28.39
N LYS A 412 27.11 -10.59 -29.65
CA LYS A 412 27.66 -9.75 -30.71
C LYS A 412 27.56 -8.25 -30.38
N SER A 413 26.43 -7.84 -29.79
CA SER A 413 26.26 -6.45 -29.35
C SER A 413 27.18 -6.11 -28.17
N LEU A 414 27.31 -7.02 -27.20
CA LEU A 414 28.19 -6.84 -26.04
C LEU A 414 29.67 -6.74 -26.43
N LEU A 415 30.12 -7.47 -27.45
CA LEU A 415 31.50 -7.44 -27.91
C LEU A 415 31.91 -6.09 -28.51
N LEU A 416 30.97 -5.25 -28.91
CA LEU A 416 31.31 -3.89 -29.36
C LEU A 416 31.89 -3.03 -28.22
N GLU A 417 31.48 -3.29 -26.97
CA GLU A 417 31.88 -2.51 -25.79
C GLU A 417 32.73 -3.33 -24.80
N MET A 418 32.58 -4.67 -24.79
CA MET A 418 33.23 -5.58 -23.84
C MET A 418 34.24 -6.54 -24.52
N SER A 419 34.82 -6.16 -25.65
CA SER A 419 35.77 -7.02 -26.39
C SER A 419 37.02 -7.41 -25.58
N GLU A 420 37.39 -6.65 -24.55
CA GLU A 420 38.49 -6.92 -23.62
C GLU A 420 38.13 -7.94 -22.52
N LYS A 421 36.89 -8.44 -22.51
CA LYS A 421 36.42 -9.36 -21.47
C LYS A 421 36.38 -10.78 -21.98
N TYR A 422 37.30 -11.61 -21.50
CA TYR A 422 37.47 -13.01 -21.92
C TYR A 422 36.18 -13.83 -21.77
N TYR A 423 35.42 -13.61 -20.72
CA TYR A 423 34.22 -14.36 -20.45
C TYR A 423 33.10 -14.11 -21.50
N VAL A 424 33.06 -12.96 -22.16
CA VAL A 424 32.08 -12.70 -23.24
C VAL A 424 32.39 -13.58 -24.45
N TRP A 425 33.67 -13.76 -24.79
CA TRP A 425 34.09 -14.64 -25.87
C TRP A 425 33.83 -16.12 -25.55
N SER A 426 34.12 -16.55 -24.32
CA SER A 426 33.88 -17.90 -23.86
C SER A 426 32.40 -18.26 -23.84
N GLU A 427 31.54 -17.36 -23.32
CA GLU A 427 30.09 -17.56 -23.29
C GLU A 427 29.47 -17.57 -24.69
N LEU A 428 29.99 -16.75 -25.61
CA LEU A 428 29.60 -16.80 -27.02
C LEU A 428 29.97 -18.16 -27.64
N ALA A 429 31.14 -18.71 -27.33
CA ALA A 429 31.55 -20.02 -27.81
C ALA A 429 30.57 -21.12 -27.36
N ASP A 430 30.05 -21.04 -26.13
CA ASP A 430 29.05 -21.98 -25.60
C ASP A 430 27.73 -21.96 -26.40
N CYS A 431 27.43 -20.86 -27.06
CA CYS A 431 26.21 -20.71 -27.88
C CYS A 431 26.35 -21.29 -29.29
N ILE A 432 27.57 -21.52 -29.80
CA ILE A 432 27.78 -22.06 -31.13
C ILE A 432 27.53 -23.59 -31.08
N GLN A 433 26.66 -24.11 -31.91
CA GLN A 433 26.31 -25.54 -31.91
C GLN A 433 26.94 -26.32 -33.08
N ASP A 434 27.13 -25.69 -34.23
CA ASP A 434 27.38 -26.37 -35.50
C ASP A 434 28.85 -26.29 -35.98
N SER A 435 29.77 -25.65 -35.23
CA SER A 435 31.16 -25.46 -35.65
C SER A 435 32.14 -25.52 -34.51
N ASN A 436 32.88 -26.61 -34.40
CA ASN A 436 34.01 -26.69 -33.47
C ASN A 436 35.12 -25.71 -33.83
N GLU A 437 35.38 -25.49 -35.12
CA GLU A 437 36.36 -24.50 -35.58
C GLU A 437 36.05 -23.09 -35.02
N LEU A 438 34.80 -22.64 -35.14
CA LEU A 438 34.41 -21.35 -34.61
C LEU A 438 34.50 -21.31 -33.07
N LYS A 439 34.12 -22.39 -32.37
CA LYS A 439 34.31 -22.49 -30.91
C LYS A 439 35.77 -22.35 -30.53
N ILE A 440 36.66 -23.07 -31.20
CA ILE A 440 38.12 -22.99 -30.99
C ILE A 440 38.60 -21.57 -31.17
N ALA A 441 38.20 -20.89 -32.27
CA ALA A 441 38.58 -19.51 -32.54
C ALA A 441 38.11 -18.51 -31.44
N LEU A 442 36.87 -18.66 -30.95
CA LEU A 442 36.33 -17.83 -29.89
C LEU A 442 37.03 -18.05 -28.54
N LEU A 443 37.26 -19.30 -28.16
CA LEU A 443 37.99 -19.65 -26.93
C LEU A 443 39.46 -19.20 -27.01
N SER A 444 40.10 -19.38 -28.16
CA SER A 444 41.45 -18.86 -28.40
C SER A 444 41.50 -17.34 -28.24
N LYS A 445 40.48 -16.62 -28.75
CA LYS A 445 40.36 -15.17 -28.55
C LYS A 445 40.19 -14.81 -27.06
N ALA A 446 39.43 -15.60 -26.29
CA ALA A 446 39.33 -15.42 -24.85
C ALA A 446 40.68 -15.52 -24.14
N LEU A 447 41.51 -16.50 -24.52
CA LEU A 447 42.87 -16.66 -24.00
C LEU A 447 43.84 -15.52 -24.39
N LEU A 448 43.59 -14.87 -25.52
CA LEU A 448 44.42 -13.72 -25.96
C LEU A 448 44.13 -12.44 -25.21
N VAL A 449 42.87 -12.22 -24.76
CA VAL A 449 42.44 -10.97 -24.10
C VAL A 449 42.68 -11.00 -22.60
N GLU A 450 42.71 -12.14 -21.94
CA GLU A 450 42.99 -12.28 -20.51
C GLU A 450 44.45 -12.71 -20.31
N ARG A 451 45.09 -12.16 -19.29
CA ARG A 451 46.48 -12.47 -18.92
C ARG A 451 46.61 -13.27 -17.64
N ASN A 452 45.55 -13.26 -16.81
CA ASN A 452 45.57 -13.98 -15.55
C ASN A 452 45.06 -15.41 -15.75
N GLU A 453 45.99 -16.35 -15.73
CA GLU A 453 45.74 -17.77 -15.94
C GLU A 453 44.81 -18.39 -14.90
N ASP A 454 44.71 -17.82 -13.69
CA ASP A 454 43.81 -18.32 -12.66
C ASP A 454 42.34 -18.28 -13.10
N PHE A 455 41.97 -17.38 -14.02
CA PHE A 455 40.62 -17.27 -14.57
C PHE A 455 40.37 -18.15 -15.80
N LEU A 456 41.41 -18.73 -16.41
CA LEU A 456 41.35 -19.36 -17.72
C LEU A 456 41.22 -20.91 -17.67
N GLY A 457 41.25 -21.51 -16.47
CA GLY A 457 41.29 -22.96 -16.33
C GLY A 457 40.16 -23.71 -17.04
N SER A 458 38.92 -23.22 -16.92
CA SER A 458 37.78 -23.82 -17.62
C SER A 458 37.86 -23.68 -19.13
N ILE A 459 38.44 -22.59 -19.63
CA ILE A 459 38.64 -22.36 -21.06
C ILE A 459 39.68 -23.30 -21.63
N HIS A 460 40.82 -23.47 -20.95
CA HIS A 460 41.85 -24.44 -21.35
C HIS A 460 41.29 -25.87 -21.45
N LEU A 461 40.46 -26.30 -20.46
CA LEU A 461 39.84 -27.62 -20.49
C LEU A 461 38.83 -27.77 -21.62
N THR A 462 38.00 -26.78 -21.87
CA THR A 462 37.01 -26.83 -22.96
C THR A 462 37.68 -26.81 -24.32
N LEU A 463 38.74 -25.99 -24.46
CA LEU A 463 39.52 -25.93 -25.69
C LEU A 463 40.25 -27.27 -25.94
N ALA A 464 40.84 -27.88 -24.92
CA ALA A 464 41.47 -29.18 -25.02
C ALA A 464 40.48 -30.27 -25.50
N ASP A 465 39.25 -30.33 -24.96
CA ASP A 465 38.23 -31.28 -25.40
C ASP A 465 37.86 -31.10 -26.89
N LEU A 466 37.73 -29.84 -27.33
CA LEU A 466 37.48 -29.54 -28.75
C LEU A 466 38.65 -29.94 -29.64
N LEU A 467 39.89 -29.65 -29.24
CA LEU A 467 41.08 -30.02 -29.98
C LEU A 467 41.26 -31.54 -30.08
N ILE A 468 40.91 -32.29 -29.01
CA ILE A 468 40.86 -33.77 -29.05
C ILE A 468 39.84 -34.25 -30.10
N LYS A 469 38.69 -33.66 -30.16
CA LYS A 469 37.63 -33.99 -31.13
C LYS A 469 38.05 -33.72 -32.58
N GLU A 470 38.86 -32.69 -32.78
CA GLU A 470 39.44 -32.34 -34.11
C GLU A 470 40.76 -33.02 -34.39
N GLU A 471 41.14 -34.06 -33.61
CA GLU A 471 42.37 -34.85 -33.76
C GLU A 471 43.68 -34.04 -33.62
N LEU A 472 43.61 -32.83 -33.05
CA LEU A 472 44.75 -31.93 -32.78
C LEU A 472 45.37 -32.27 -31.41
N THR A 473 45.95 -33.50 -31.32
CA THR A 473 46.38 -34.08 -30.05
C THR A 473 47.54 -33.32 -29.39
N SER A 474 48.49 -32.83 -30.19
CA SER A 474 49.65 -32.05 -29.67
C SER A 474 49.22 -30.73 -29.06
N GLU A 475 48.30 -30.05 -29.71
CA GLU A 475 47.73 -28.78 -29.25
C GLU A 475 46.84 -28.98 -28.01
N ALA A 476 46.07 -30.08 -27.98
CA ALA A 476 45.27 -30.44 -26.80
C ALA A 476 46.16 -30.69 -25.57
N LEU A 477 47.28 -31.42 -25.76
CA LEU A 477 48.26 -31.67 -24.70
C LEU A 477 48.90 -30.38 -24.20
N CYS A 478 49.13 -29.40 -25.08
CA CYS A 478 49.61 -28.07 -24.69
C CYS A 478 48.66 -27.39 -23.72
N GLU A 479 47.35 -27.33 -24.04
CA GLU A 479 46.33 -26.71 -23.18
C GLU A 479 46.21 -27.42 -21.82
N LEU A 480 46.23 -28.74 -21.81
CA LEU A 480 46.20 -29.54 -20.56
C LEU A 480 47.45 -29.30 -19.70
N ASN A 481 48.63 -29.12 -20.31
CA ASN A 481 49.86 -28.81 -19.59
C ASN A 481 49.83 -27.40 -18.99
N ILE A 482 49.27 -26.41 -19.71
CA ILE A 482 49.07 -25.08 -19.19
C ILE A 482 48.10 -25.11 -18.00
N TYR A 483 46.96 -25.80 -18.15
CA TYR A 483 46.01 -25.99 -17.05
C TYR A 483 46.69 -26.57 -15.82
N LYS A 484 47.40 -27.67 -15.94
CA LYS A 484 48.09 -28.35 -14.84
C LYS A 484 49.13 -27.46 -14.14
N LYS A 485 49.79 -26.59 -14.89
CA LYS A 485 50.82 -25.68 -14.35
C LYS A 485 50.24 -24.63 -13.40
N PHE A 486 49.02 -24.14 -13.66
CA PHE A 486 48.38 -23.05 -12.90
C PHE A 486 47.29 -23.53 -11.94
N HIS A 487 46.91 -24.82 -12.00
CA HIS A 487 45.85 -25.38 -11.14
C HIS A 487 46.39 -26.59 -10.37
N GLU A 488 46.63 -26.40 -9.06
CA GLU A 488 47.21 -27.42 -8.18
C GLU A 488 46.35 -28.69 -8.06
N ASN A 489 45.01 -28.51 -8.01
CA ASN A 489 44.04 -29.59 -7.94
C ASN A 489 43.42 -29.84 -9.32
N THR A 490 43.86 -30.90 -9.99
CA THR A 490 43.32 -31.28 -11.29
C THR A 490 41.85 -31.75 -11.16
N SER A 491 40.98 -31.20 -12.02
CA SER A 491 39.57 -31.60 -12.06
C SER A 491 39.41 -33.02 -12.63
N ARG A 492 38.24 -33.65 -12.34
CA ARG A 492 37.89 -34.94 -12.98
C ARG A 492 37.95 -34.86 -14.51
N LYS A 493 37.47 -33.74 -15.08
CA LYS A 493 37.55 -33.50 -16.53
C LYS A 493 38.99 -33.51 -17.06
N TYR A 494 39.92 -32.94 -16.33
CA TYR A 494 41.33 -33.00 -16.71
C TYR A 494 41.81 -34.45 -16.80
N GLN A 495 41.48 -35.31 -15.82
CA GLN A 495 41.85 -36.71 -15.83
C GLN A 495 41.25 -37.46 -17.03
N GLU A 496 39.99 -37.26 -17.32
CA GLU A 496 39.27 -37.82 -18.45
C GLU A 496 39.91 -37.41 -19.81
N TYR A 497 40.38 -36.16 -19.91
CA TYR A 497 40.97 -35.65 -21.16
C TYR A 497 42.41 -36.11 -21.34
N ILE A 498 43.22 -36.11 -20.28
CA ILE A 498 44.64 -36.59 -20.37
C ILE A 498 44.72 -38.09 -20.74
N GLU A 499 43.75 -38.91 -20.35
CA GLU A 499 43.65 -40.33 -20.75
C GLU A 499 43.34 -40.50 -22.25
N ARG A 500 42.77 -39.51 -22.90
CA ARG A 500 42.39 -39.54 -24.33
C ARG A 500 43.47 -38.97 -25.25
N VAL A 501 44.54 -38.41 -24.70
CA VAL A 501 45.63 -37.78 -25.45
C VAL A 501 46.89 -38.67 -25.41
N ASP A 502 47.55 -38.79 -26.53
CA ASP A 502 48.88 -39.45 -26.57
C ASP A 502 49.95 -38.56 -25.92
N ILE A 503 50.33 -38.90 -24.71
CA ILE A 503 51.32 -38.14 -23.92
C ILE A 503 52.74 -38.26 -24.43
N SER A 504 53.00 -39.16 -25.42
CA SER A 504 54.33 -39.32 -26.07
C SER A 504 54.57 -38.25 -27.13
N VAL A 505 53.55 -37.56 -27.56
CA VAL A 505 53.62 -36.43 -28.50
C VAL A 505 54.31 -35.24 -27.85
N ILE A 506 55.19 -34.55 -28.54
CA ILE A 506 55.83 -33.34 -28.08
C ILE A 506 54.86 -32.17 -28.31
N PRO A 507 54.29 -31.60 -27.24
CA PRO A 507 53.38 -30.45 -27.40
C PRO A 507 54.13 -29.20 -27.84
N PRO A 508 53.49 -28.29 -28.57
CA PRO A 508 54.07 -26.99 -28.85
C PRO A 508 54.22 -26.19 -27.54
N ASN A 509 55.13 -25.22 -27.51
CA ASN A 509 55.34 -24.36 -26.34
C ASN A 509 54.09 -23.49 -26.02
N ASN A 510 53.29 -23.21 -27.02
CA ASN A 510 52.01 -22.53 -26.92
C ASN A 510 51.21 -22.75 -28.23
N ASN A 511 49.90 -22.52 -28.17
CA ASN A 511 48.99 -22.65 -29.31
C ASN A 511 48.71 -21.32 -30.00
N LYS A 512 49.61 -20.33 -29.90
CA LYS A 512 49.39 -18.99 -30.47
C LYS A 512 49.17 -18.97 -31.99
N LEU A 513 49.58 -20.02 -32.69
CA LEU A 513 49.31 -20.17 -34.13
C LEU A 513 47.90 -20.64 -34.45
N LEU A 514 47.15 -21.16 -33.45
CA LEU A 514 45.73 -21.47 -33.57
C LEU A 514 44.85 -20.23 -33.29
N TYR A 515 45.45 -19.24 -32.68
CA TYR A 515 44.73 -18.03 -32.18
C TYR A 515 44.64 -16.92 -33.29
#